data_042d3692d7951a8f7aa6703881805251
#
_entry.id   042d3692d7951a8f7aa6703881805251
#
_cell.length_a   1.000
_cell.length_b   1.000
_cell.length_c   1.000
_cell.angle_alpha   90.00
_cell.angle_beta   90.00
_cell.angle_gamma   90.00
#
_symmetry.space_group_name_H-M   'P 1'
#
loop_
_entity.id
_entity.type
_entity.pdbx_description
1 polymer ?
#
loop_
_entity_poly.entity_id
_entity_poly.type
_entity_poly.pdbx_seq_one_letter_code
_entity_poly.pdbx_strand_id
1 'polypeptide(L)'
;MRKLFYFIMVLFLVSACGRRDKNQEAVQAEPIDTTAQMVNQINMCSRLYTSEYKIRKIILFDDPAAISFSFLNKVYKIGLPLGQRSVAIPVTATVKTYVDLGKLTKDNIVRDGQKVEIILPDPQVMLTATHIDHTHIIQNISFFRSHFNDGELALIEQQGRKDIIKSMGSLNILEDARTSAARQLVPIVTAMGFDESNITVTFRKGLTIRDLSKLIKQID
;
A
#
# COMPACT_ATOMS: atom_id res chain seq x y z
N MET A 1 4.47 -90.36 -12.76
CA MET A 1 5.60 -89.55 -12.25
C MET A 1 5.58 -88.10 -12.77
N ARG A 2 5.30 -87.86 -14.04
CA ARG A 2 5.30 -86.48 -14.63
C ARG A 2 4.19 -85.53 -14.04
N LYS A 3 3.02 -86.08 -13.68
CA LYS A 3 1.93 -85.27 -13.11
C LYS A 3 2.18 -84.87 -11.65
N LEU A 4 2.90 -85.67 -10.89
CA LEU A 4 3.30 -85.38 -9.52
C LEU A 4 4.31 -84.22 -9.45
N PHE A 5 5.19 -84.17 -10.45
CA PHE A 5 6.21 -83.14 -10.54
C PHE A 5 5.60 -81.73 -10.79
N TYR A 6 4.57 -81.64 -11.61
CA TYR A 6 3.83 -80.38 -11.85
C TYR A 6 3.07 -79.94 -10.62
N PHE A 7 2.54 -80.87 -9.81
CA PHE A 7 1.81 -80.54 -8.60
C PHE A 7 2.73 -79.98 -7.53
N ILE A 8 3.93 -80.49 -7.41
CA ILE A 8 4.96 -79.99 -6.48
C ILE A 8 5.50 -78.65 -6.96
N MET A 9 5.62 -78.37 -8.26
CA MET A 9 6.09 -77.13 -8.83
C MET A 9 5.02 -75.98 -8.64
N VAL A 10 3.75 -76.33 -8.71
CA VAL A 10 2.65 -75.35 -8.45
C VAL A 10 2.55 -75.02 -6.96
N LEU A 11 2.87 -76.01 -6.08
CA LEU A 11 2.86 -75.78 -4.63
C LEU A 11 3.97 -74.81 -4.18
N PHE A 12 5.12 -74.83 -4.87
CA PHE A 12 6.22 -73.93 -4.58
C PHE A 12 6.02 -72.55 -5.04
N LEU A 13 5.18 -72.31 -6.07
CA LEU A 13 4.83 -70.94 -6.54
C LEU A 13 3.87 -70.21 -5.64
N VAL A 14 3.07 -70.91 -4.80
CA VAL A 14 2.13 -70.29 -3.86
C VAL A 14 2.80 -69.87 -2.57
N SER A 15 3.99 -70.37 -2.24
CA SER A 15 4.72 -70.05 -1.01
C SER A 15 5.55 -68.78 -1.08
N ALA A 16 5.65 -68.12 -2.24
CA ALA A 16 6.48 -66.91 -2.43
C ALA A 16 5.71 -65.57 -2.14
N CYS A 17 4.44 -65.67 -1.75
CA CYS A 17 3.63 -64.46 -1.46
C CYS A 17 3.28 -64.42 0.02
N GLY A 18 4.22 -64.03 0.89
CA GLY A 18 3.90 -64.00 2.32
C GLY A 18 5.00 -63.57 3.28
N ARG A 19 5.84 -62.62 2.88
CA ARG A 19 6.65 -61.90 3.85
C ARG A 19 6.50 -60.42 3.60
N ARG A 20 5.36 -59.88 4.06
CA ARG A 20 5.16 -58.51 4.28
C ARG A 20 5.86 -58.18 5.58
N ASP A 21 7.08 -57.69 5.49
CA ASP A 21 7.79 -57.09 6.62
C ASP A 21 6.94 -55.96 7.15
N LYS A 22 6.36 -56.17 8.32
CA LYS A 22 5.60 -55.17 9.09
C LYS A 22 6.49 -54.14 9.79
N ASN A 23 7.70 -53.92 9.28
CA ASN A 23 8.58 -52.84 9.73
C ASN A 23 8.77 -51.81 8.60
N GLN A 24 7.66 -51.38 7.97
CA GLN A 24 7.59 -50.01 7.55
C GLN A 24 7.18 -49.23 8.80
N GLU A 25 8.19 -48.81 9.58
CA GLU A 25 8.05 -47.59 10.34
C GLU A 25 7.42 -46.61 9.37
N ALA A 26 6.18 -46.20 9.68
CA ALA A 26 5.57 -45.04 9.04
C ALA A 26 6.57 -43.91 9.29
N VAL A 27 7.41 -43.62 8.29
CA VAL A 27 8.13 -42.37 8.20
C VAL A 27 6.99 -41.36 8.27
N GLN A 28 6.71 -40.86 9.48
CA GLN A 28 5.92 -39.67 9.66
C GLN A 28 6.64 -38.66 8.80
N ALA A 29 6.10 -38.41 7.59
CA ALA A 29 6.52 -37.32 6.77
C ALA A 29 6.45 -36.12 7.67
N GLU A 30 7.60 -35.61 8.11
CA GLU A 30 7.65 -34.33 8.82
C GLU A 30 6.81 -33.35 8.00
N PRO A 31 5.90 -32.61 8.62
CA PRO A 31 5.05 -31.68 7.90
C PRO A 31 5.98 -30.72 7.16
N ILE A 32 6.00 -30.83 5.83
CA ILE A 32 6.82 -29.99 4.97
C ILE A 32 6.50 -28.55 5.36
N ASP A 33 7.49 -27.83 5.87
CA ASP A 33 7.36 -26.42 6.22
C ASP A 33 7.06 -25.61 4.95
N THR A 34 5.79 -25.50 4.61
CA THR A 34 5.32 -24.71 3.45
C THR A 34 5.40 -23.21 3.69
N THR A 35 5.73 -22.77 4.92
CA THR A 35 5.83 -21.35 5.28
C THR A 35 6.85 -20.62 4.43
N ALA A 36 8.01 -21.24 4.18
CA ALA A 36 9.04 -20.65 3.32
C ALA A 36 8.57 -20.47 1.86
N GLN A 37 7.83 -21.46 1.34
CA GLN A 37 7.24 -21.37 -0.01
C GLN A 37 6.20 -20.26 -0.08
N MET A 38 5.34 -20.14 0.95
CA MET A 38 4.34 -19.07 1.04
C MET A 38 4.99 -17.70 1.08
N VAL A 39 6.02 -17.49 1.91
CA VAL A 39 6.79 -16.24 1.95
C VAL A 39 7.34 -15.90 0.58
N ASN A 40 7.96 -16.87 -0.11
CA ASN A 40 8.53 -16.64 -1.44
C ASN A 40 7.46 -16.24 -2.46
N GLN A 41 6.33 -16.93 -2.48
CA GLN A 41 5.24 -16.61 -3.41
C GLN A 41 4.65 -15.22 -3.15
N ILE A 42 4.43 -14.83 -1.88
CA ILE A 42 3.95 -13.51 -1.52
C ILE A 42 4.99 -12.44 -1.87
N ASN A 43 6.28 -12.69 -1.61
CA ASN A 43 7.37 -11.76 -1.92
C ASN A 43 7.54 -11.52 -3.43
N MET A 44 7.18 -12.47 -4.29
CA MET A 44 7.18 -12.27 -5.75
C MET A 44 6.27 -11.12 -6.18
N CYS A 45 5.23 -10.83 -5.39
CA CYS A 45 4.37 -9.66 -5.53
C CYS A 45 4.97 -8.46 -4.78
N SER A 46 6.19 -8.05 -5.05
CA SER A 46 6.99 -7.10 -4.24
C SER A 46 6.21 -5.87 -3.72
N ARG A 47 5.24 -5.35 -4.48
CA ARG A 47 4.34 -4.27 -4.07
C ARG A 47 2.90 -4.64 -4.40
N LEU A 48 2.06 -4.70 -3.39
CA LEU A 48 0.63 -4.89 -3.54
C LEU A 48 -0.04 -3.51 -3.59
N TYR A 49 -0.38 -3.04 -4.78
CA TYR A 49 -1.15 -1.80 -4.93
C TYR A 49 -2.58 -2.03 -4.49
N THR A 50 -3.06 -1.20 -3.58
CA THR A 50 -4.35 -1.42 -2.90
C THR A 50 -5.43 -0.48 -3.39
N SER A 51 -5.14 0.82 -3.52
CA SER A 51 -6.12 1.83 -3.91
C SER A 51 -5.47 2.97 -4.69
N GLU A 52 -6.26 3.62 -5.55
CA GLU A 52 -5.88 4.85 -6.25
C GLU A 52 -6.94 5.91 -5.99
N TYR A 53 -6.49 7.10 -5.61
CA TYR A 53 -7.34 8.24 -5.33
C TYR A 53 -6.99 9.40 -6.28
N LYS A 54 -8.02 10.03 -6.85
CA LYS A 54 -7.89 11.30 -7.58
C LYS A 54 -8.48 12.40 -6.72
N ILE A 55 -7.62 13.28 -6.23
CA ILE A 55 -7.97 14.39 -5.35
C ILE A 55 -7.98 15.65 -6.20
N ARG A 56 -9.14 16.32 -6.30
CA ARG A 56 -9.25 17.63 -6.93
C ARG A 56 -9.38 18.68 -5.86
N LYS A 57 -8.60 19.74 -5.97
CA LYS A 57 -8.62 20.87 -5.04
C LYS A 57 -8.41 22.17 -5.82
N ILE A 58 -9.10 23.23 -5.38
CA ILE A 58 -8.81 24.59 -5.84
C ILE A 58 -7.94 25.23 -4.77
N ILE A 59 -6.74 25.64 -5.16
CA ILE A 59 -5.85 26.42 -4.31
C ILE A 59 -6.27 27.86 -4.42
N LEU A 60 -6.71 28.46 -3.31
CA LEU A 60 -7.02 29.87 -3.22
C LEU A 60 -5.86 30.58 -2.53
N PHE A 61 -5.36 31.62 -3.15
CA PHE A 61 -4.32 32.45 -2.56
C PHE A 61 -4.73 33.93 -2.68
N ASP A 62 -4.76 34.60 -1.53
CA ASP A 62 -5.07 36.01 -1.43
C ASP A 62 -3.80 36.78 -1.05
N ASP A 63 -3.49 37.81 -1.81
CA ASP A 63 -2.37 38.73 -1.59
C ASP A 63 -2.86 40.15 -1.38
N PRO A 64 -3.19 40.52 -0.13
CA PRO A 64 -3.60 41.87 0.22
C PRO A 64 -2.40 42.82 0.10
N ALA A 65 -2.62 43.97 -0.53
CA ALA A 65 -1.61 45.02 -0.49
C ALA A 65 -1.53 45.61 0.92
N ALA A 66 -0.34 45.77 1.41
CA ALA A 66 -0.05 46.43 2.68
C ALA A 66 1.14 47.35 2.55
N ILE A 67 1.03 48.56 3.11
CA ILE A 67 2.18 49.43 3.31
C ILE A 67 2.73 49.13 4.70
N SER A 68 4.04 48.81 4.78
CA SER A 68 4.74 48.66 6.04
C SER A 68 5.63 49.88 6.26
N PHE A 69 5.53 50.48 7.43
CA PHE A 69 6.44 51.54 7.86
C PHE A 69 6.93 51.21 9.27
N SER A 70 8.15 51.59 9.55
CA SER A 70 8.73 51.40 10.86
C SER A 70 8.72 52.73 11.65
N PHE A 71 8.18 52.69 12.84
CA PHE A 71 8.14 53.81 13.75
C PHE A 71 8.49 53.32 15.17
N LEU A 72 9.46 53.95 15.82
CA LEU A 72 9.93 53.60 17.18
C LEU A 72 10.30 52.12 17.32
N ASN A 73 11.09 51.56 16.39
CA ASN A 73 11.49 50.14 16.32
C ASN A 73 10.33 49.12 16.21
N LYS A 74 9.14 49.58 15.86
CA LYS A 74 7.98 48.72 15.59
C LYS A 74 7.57 48.86 14.11
N VAL A 75 7.30 47.72 13.50
CA VAL A 75 6.82 47.65 12.12
C VAL A 75 5.29 47.65 12.13
N TYR A 76 4.68 48.69 11.54
CA TYR A 76 3.26 48.81 11.35
C TYR A 76 2.90 48.41 9.92
N LYS A 77 1.88 47.58 9.76
CA LYS A 77 1.34 47.18 8.46
C LYS A 77 -0.07 47.73 8.34
N ILE A 78 -0.32 48.55 7.33
CA ILE A 78 -1.66 49.04 7.00
C ILE A 78 -2.10 48.39 5.70
N GLY A 79 -3.19 47.62 5.75
CA GLY A 79 -3.81 47.03 4.57
C GLY A 79 -4.47 48.11 3.69
N LEU A 80 -4.23 48.03 2.39
CA LEU A 80 -4.84 48.91 1.41
C LEU A 80 -6.09 48.22 0.81
N PRO A 81 -7.29 48.74 1.00
CA PRO A 81 -8.50 48.08 0.52
C PRO A 81 -8.61 48.01 -1.02
N LEU A 82 -7.85 48.82 -1.75
CA LEU A 82 -7.84 48.87 -3.21
C LEU A 82 -6.65 48.13 -3.86
N GLY A 83 -5.86 47.41 -3.08
CA GLY A 83 -4.63 46.75 -3.56
C GLY A 83 -4.67 45.23 -3.47
N GLN A 84 -5.84 44.61 -3.47
CA GLN A 84 -5.95 43.15 -3.34
C GLN A 84 -5.76 42.46 -4.71
N ARG A 85 -5.12 41.31 -4.68
CA ARG A 85 -5.14 40.35 -5.79
C ARG A 85 -5.30 38.94 -5.23
N SER A 86 -6.03 38.12 -5.96
CA SER A 86 -6.22 36.71 -5.60
C SER A 86 -6.11 35.83 -6.81
N VAL A 87 -5.75 34.58 -6.57
CA VAL A 87 -5.69 33.57 -7.61
C VAL A 87 -6.32 32.28 -7.13
N ALA A 88 -7.05 31.63 -8.04
CA ALA A 88 -7.62 30.31 -7.86
C ALA A 88 -6.98 29.35 -8.88
N ILE A 89 -6.29 28.32 -8.40
CA ILE A 89 -5.56 27.35 -9.23
C ILE A 89 -6.19 25.97 -9.03
N PRO A 90 -6.83 25.39 -10.06
CA PRO A 90 -7.34 24.03 -10.00
C PRO A 90 -6.20 23.02 -10.08
N VAL A 91 -6.14 22.11 -9.11
CA VAL A 91 -5.11 21.07 -9.04
C VAL A 91 -5.75 19.70 -8.90
N THR A 92 -5.29 18.74 -9.67
CA THR A 92 -5.64 17.33 -9.55
C THR A 92 -4.41 16.54 -9.16
N ALA A 93 -4.49 15.83 -8.04
CA ALA A 93 -3.42 14.94 -7.56
C ALA A 93 -3.88 13.48 -7.65
N THR A 94 -3.00 12.60 -8.12
CA THR A 94 -3.20 11.15 -8.11
C THR A 94 -2.33 10.54 -7.02
N VAL A 95 -2.97 9.80 -6.13
CA VAL A 95 -2.35 9.15 -4.98
C VAL A 95 -2.60 7.66 -5.08
N LYS A 96 -1.54 6.86 -4.94
CA LYS A 96 -1.63 5.40 -4.87
C LYS A 96 -1.19 4.91 -3.50
N THR A 97 -1.85 3.87 -3.03
CA THR A 97 -1.45 3.16 -1.82
C THR A 97 -0.96 1.76 -2.17
N TYR A 98 0.02 1.28 -1.43
CA TYR A 98 0.57 -0.07 -1.62
C TYR A 98 1.13 -0.63 -0.31
N VAL A 99 1.16 -1.95 -0.21
CA VAL A 99 1.86 -2.69 0.85
C VAL A 99 3.15 -3.27 0.26
N ASP A 100 4.29 -3.04 0.92
CA ASP A 100 5.58 -3.58 0.52
C ASP A 100 5.69 -5.03 1.02
N LEU A 101 5.42 -5.98 0.15
CA LEU A 101 5.47 -7.41 0.46
C LEU A 101 6.89 -7.99 0.32
N GLY A 102 7.81 -7.29 -0.36
CA GLY A 102 9.17 -7.78 -0.60
C GLY A 102 10.04 -7.89 0.66
N LYS A 103 9.55 -7.38 1.79
CA LYS A 103 10.24 -7.45 3.10
C LYS A 103 9.63 -8.47 4.05
N LEU A 104 8.68 -9.27 3.60
CA LEU A 104 8.10 -10.31 4.44
C LEU A 104 9.13 -11.40 4.73
N THR A 105 9.14 -11.85 5.97
CA THR A 105 9.96 -12.95 6.47
C THR A 105 9.06 -14.06 7.00
N LYS A 106 9.62 -15.19 7.39
CA LYS A 106 8.87 -16.26 8.04
C LYS A 106 8.15 -15.81 9.30
N ASP A 107 8.70 -14.83 10.03
CA ASP A 107 8.13 -14.30 11.26
C ASP A 107 6.83 -13.48 11.02
N ASN A 108 6.54 -13.18 9.77
CA ASN A 108 5.31 -12.51 9.37
C ASN A 108 4.16 -13.48 9.10
N ILE A 109 4.43 -14.78 9.13
CA ILE A 109 3.44 -15.82 8.91
C ILE A 109 3.39 -16.72 10.13
N VAL A 110 2.30 -16.65 10.86
CA VAL A 110 2.04 -17.51 12.02
C VAL A 110 1.06 -18.60 11.60
N ARG A 111 1.44 -19.83 11.84
CA ARG A 111 0.65 -20.99 11.45
C ARG A 111 0.29 -21.82 12.67
N ASP A 112 -1.00 -22.13 12.81
CA ASP A 112 -1.54 -22.99 13.85
C ASP A 112 -2.46 -24.04 13.20
N GLY A 113 -1.92 -25.21 12.92
CA GLY A 113 -2.60 -26.26 12.17
C GLY A 113 -3.03 -25.80 10.78
N GLN A 114 -4.33 -25.70 10.55
CA GLN A 114 -4.92 -25.20 9.31
C GLN A 114 -5.12 -23.67 9.28
N LYS A 115 -4.97 -23.01 10.42
CA LYS A 115 -5.10 -21.56 10.50
C LYS A 115 -3.78 -20.91 10.12
N VAL A 116 -3.87 -19.81 9.38
CA VAL A 116 -2.74 -18.98 8.99
C VAL A 116 -3.04 -17.53 9.27
N GLU A 117 -2.16 -16.87 10.01
CA GLU A 117 -2.17 -15.44 10.21
C GLU A 117 -1.00 -14.81 9.45
N ILE A 118 -1.28 -13.81 8.64
CA ILE A 118 -0.29 -13.06 7.86
C ILE A 118 -0.22 -11.65 8.40
N ILE A 119 0.94 -11.27 8.94
CA ILE A 119 1.19 -9.98 9.55
C ILE A 119 1.87 -9.07 8.53
N LEU A 120 1.11 -8.18 7.92
CA LEU A 120 1.61 -7.26 6.90
C LEU A 120 2.24 -6.00 7.51
N PRO A 121 3.21 -5.38 6.81
CA PRO A 121 3.62 -4.02 7.13
C PRO A 121 2.49 -3.04 6.83
N ASP A 122 2.51 -1.87 7.46
CA ASP A 122 1.54 -0.82 7.17
C ASP A 122 1.62 -0.35 5.72
N PRO A 123 0.47 -0.02 5.11
CA PRO A 123 0.43 0.54 3.76
C PRO A 123 1.24 1.83 3.64
N GLN A 124 1.87 2.02 2.49
CA GLN A 124 2.55 3.25 2.12
C GLN A 124 1.72 4.04 1.13
N VAL A 125 1.87 5.37 1.17
CA VAL A 125 1.15 6.30 0.31
C VAL A 125 2.16 6.96 -0.63
N MET A 126 1.83 7.00 -1.92
CA MET A 126 2.68 7.57 -2.96
C MET A 126 1.89 8.57 -3.80
N LEU A 127 2.39 9.81 -3.89
CA LEU A 127 1.88 10.81 -4.81
C LEU A 127 2.51 10.53 -6.18
N THR A 128 1.71 10.05 -7.14
CA THR A 128 2.23 9.62 -8.46
C THR A 128 2.16 10.69 -9.51
N ALA A 129 1.20 11.60 -9.41
CA ALA A 129 1.05 12.70 -10.35
C ALA A 129 0.37 13.88 -9.69
N THR A 130 0.76 15.08 -10.11
CA THR A 130 0.06 16.32 -9.82
C THR A 130 -0.13 17.05 -11.14
N HIS A 131 -1.37 17.30 -11.51
CA HIS A 131 -1.72 18.04 -12.71
C HIS A 131 -2.35 19.37 -12.32
N ILE A 132 -1.80 20.46 -12.84
CA ILE A 132 -2.29 21.81 -12.65
C ILE A 132 -2.96 22.22 -13.94
N ASP A 133 -4.18 22.69 -13.84
CA ASP A 133 -4.92 23.17 -15.00
C ASP A 133 -4.65 24.66 -15.21
N HIS A 134 -3.60 24.97 -15.95
CA HIS A 134 -3.20 26.34 -16.24
C HIS A 134 -4.22 27.11 -17.09
N THR A 135 -5.10 26.41 -17.79
CA THR A 135 -6.11 27.04 -18.66
C THR A 135 -7.29 27.60 -17.85
N HIS A 136 -7.47 27.08 -16.64
CA HIS A 136 -8.56 27.46 -15.73
C HIS A 136 -8.06 28.20 -14.49
N ILE A 137 -6.86 28.78 -14.53
CA ILE A 137 -6.39 29.67 -13.48
C ILE A 137 -7.19 30.98 -13.55
N ILE A 138 -7.86 31.31 -12.46
CA ILE A 138 -8.64 32.54 -12.34
C ILE A 138 -7.85 33.51 -11.47
N GLN A 139 -7.52 34.67 -12.00
CA GLN A 139 -6.88 35.76 -11.27
C GLN A 139 -7.85 36.95 -11.15
N ASN A 140 -8.04 37.39 -9.93
CA ASN A 140 -8.77 38.64 -9.63
C ASN A 140 -7.76 39.69 -9.17
N ILE A 141 -7.55 40.71 -9.98
CA ILE A 141 -6.47 41.68 -9.83
C ILE A 141 -7.08 43.07 -9.71
N SER A 142 -6.78 43.79 -8.64
CA SER A 142 -7.14 45.19 -8.49
C SER A 142 -6.39 46.08 -9.48
N PHE A 143 -7.01 47.18 -9.88
CA PHE A 143 -6.50 48.08 -10.93
C PHE A 143 -5.04 48.54 -10.75
N PHE A 144 -4.58 48.66 -9.53
CA PHE A 144 -3.22 49.11 -9.21
C PHE A 144 -2.19 47.97 -9.01
N ARG A 145 -2.54 46.74 -9.34
CA ARG A 145 -1.67 45.56 -9.15
C ARG A 145 -1.37 44.87 -10.48
N SER A 146 -0.17 44.30 -10.58
CA SER A 146 0.21 43.42 -11.67
C SER A 146 -0.35 42.01 -11.47
N HIS A 147 -0.49 41.27 -12.57
CA HIS A 147 -0.79 39.84 -12.54
C HIS A 147 0.30 39.07 -11.78
N PHE A 148 -0.06 37.90 -11.28
CA PHE A 148 0.92 36.97 -10.73
C PHE A 148 1.86 36.53 -11.85
N ASN A 149 3.14 36.63 -11.62
CA ASN A 149 4.14 36.08 -12.53
C ASN A 149 4.32 34.57 -12.33
N ASP A 150 5.02 33.91 -13.26
CA ASP A 150 5.20 32.46 -13.25
C ASP A 150 5.92 31.96 -11.98
N GLY A 151 6.87 32.74 -11.44
CA GLY A 151 7.57 32.41 -10.20
C GLY A 151 6.65 32.44 -8.98
N GLU A 152 5.75 33.44 -8.89
CA GLU A 152 4.75 33.52 -7.83
C GLU A 152 3.75 32.38 -7.94
N LEU A 153 3.27 32.07 -9.15
CA LEU A 153 2.37 30.94 -9.38
C LEU A 153 3.03 29.62 -8.97
N ALA A 154 4.28 29.38 -9.33
CA ALA A 154 5.01 28.17 -8.95
C ALA A 154 5.13 28.00 -7.43
N LEU A 155 5.33 29.08 -6.67
CA LEU A 155 5.36 29.04 -5.21
C LEU A 155 3.98 28.68 -4.61
N ILE A 156 2.90 29.27 -5.15
CA ILE A 156 1.53 28.99 -4.74
C ILE A 156 1.17 27.53 -5.03
N GLU A 157 1.55 27.02 -6.20
CA GLU A 157 1.38 25.62 -6.58
C GLU A 157 2.13 24.66 -5.66
N GLN A 158 3.38 24.98 -5.30
CA GLN A 158 4.16 24.20 -4.35
C GLN A 158 3.47 24.17 -2.97
N GLN A 159 2.97 25.30 -2.50
CA GLN A 159 2.21 25.37 -1.26
C GLN A 159 0.93 24.52 -1.34
N GLY A 160 0.22 24.59 -2.45
CA GLY A 160 -0.98 23.81 -2.69
C GLY A 160 -0.74 22.30 -2.69
N ARG A 161 0.38 21.83 -3.25
CA ARG A 161 0.79 20.41 -3.15
C ARG A 161 0.95 19.98 -1.70
N LYS A 162 1.62 20.81 -0.87
CA LYS A 162 1.77 20.54 0.57
C LYS A 162 0.41 20.45 1.28
N ASP A 163 -0.54 21.31 0.90
CA ASP A 163 -1.88 21.33 1.50
C ASP A 163 -2.72 20.12 1.05
N ILE A 164 -2.56 19.65 -0.18
CA ILE A 164 -3.15 18.38 -0.64
C ILE A 164 -2.62 17.23 0.22
N ILE A 165 -1.29 17.14 0.40
CA ILE A 165 -0.65 16.13 1.22
C ILE A 165 -1.20 16.12 2.65
N LYS A 166 -1.32 17.31 3.27
CA LYS A 166 -1.90 17.44 4.61
C LYS A 166 -3.37 16.99 4.67
N SER A 167 -4.15 17.32 3.63
CA SER A 167 -5.57 16.96 3.58
C SER A 167 -5.81 15.44 3.45
N MET A 168 -4.82 14.67 2.96
CA MET A 168 -4.93 13.20 2.92
C MET A 168 -5.04 12.58 4.31
N GLY A 169 -4.51 13.23 5.34
CA GLY A 169 -4.62 12.77 6.73
C GLY A 169 -6.07 12.71 7.25
N SER A 170 -6.99 13.47 6.67
CA SER A 170 -8.42 13.42 7.03
C SER A 170 -9.20 12.32 6.29
N LEU A 171 -8.61 11.68 5.30
CA LEU A 171 -9.21 10.60 4.55
C LEU A 171 -8.79 9.26 5.18
N ASN A 172 -9.70 8.30 5.25
CA ASN A 172 -9.40 6.95 5.79
C ASN A 172 -8.52 6.10 4.85
N ILE A 173 -7.60 6.75 4.12
CA ILE A 173 -6.78 6.13 3.07
C ILE A 173 -6.02 4.90 3.59
N LEU A 174 -5.49 4.95 4.82
CA LEU A 174 -4.73 3.82 5.37
C LEU A 174 -5.62 2.64 5.73
N GLU A 175 -6.81 2.86 6.32
CA GLU A 175 -7.74 1.78 6.65
C GLU A 175 -8.33 1.16 5.38
N ASP A 176 -8.67 1.97 4.40
CA ASP A 176 -9.12 1.49 3.09
C ASP A 176 -8.03 0.65 2.42
N ALA A 177 -6.77 1.09 2.52
CA ALA A 177 -5.63 0.36 1.98
C ALA A 177 -5.40 -0.97 2.69
N ARG A 178 -5.55 -1.03 4.03
CA ARG A 178 -5.47 -2.28 4.80
C ARG A 178 -6.56 -3.26 4.39
N THR A 179 -7.80 -2.79 4.34
CA THR A 179 -8.96 -3.61 3.93
C THR A 179 -8.79 -4.13 2.51
N SER A 180 -8.33 -3.27 1.60
CA SER A 180 -8.10 -3.64 0.20
C SER A 180 -6.94 -4.64 0.06
N ALA A 181 -5.87 -4.49 0.83
CA ALA A 181 -4.74 -5.42 0.85
C ALA A 181 -5.17 -6.81 1.34
N ALA A 182 -5.92 -6.87 2.44
CA ALA A 182 -6.44 -8.13 2.97
C ALA A 182 -7.32 -8.84 1.93
N ARG A 183 -8.25 -8.10 1.30
CA ARG A 183 -9.15 -8.64 0.26
C ARG A 183 -8.40 -9.18 -0.95
N GLN A 184 -7.28 -8.59 -1.34
CA GLN A 184 -6.46 -9.04 -2.46
C GLN A 184 -5.56 -10.23 -2.08
N LEU A 185 -5.09 -10.29 -0.83
CA LEU A 185 -4.17 -11.33 -0.39
C LEU A 185 -4.88 -12.66 -0.09
N VAL A 186 -6.09 -12.61 0.48
CA VAL A 186 -6.86 -13.81 0.85
C VAL A 186 -7.01 -14.80 -0.33
N PRO A 187 -7.42 -14.40 -1.55
CA PRO A 187 -7.50 -15.33 -2.67
C PRO A 187 -6.16 -15.95 -3.06
N ILE A 188 -5.06 -15.22 -2.92
CA ILE A 188 -3.70 -15.72 -3.20
C ILE A 188 -3.37 -16.86 -2.23
N VAL A 189 -3.66 -16.67 -0.95
CA VAL A 189 -3.41 -17.68 0.10
C VAL A 189 -4.35 -18.87 -0.03
N THR A 190 -5.60 -18.63 -0.43
CA THR A 190 -6.56 -19.70 -0.74
C THR A 190 -6.06 -20.58 -1.88
N ALA A 191 -5.48 -19.97 -2.93
CA ALA A 191 -4.87 -20.71 -4.04
C ALA A 191 -3.66 -21.57 -3.60
N MET A 192 -3.07 -21.29 -2.44
CA MET A 192 -1.99 -22.11 -1.82
C MET A 192 -2.54 -23.29 -1.00
N GLY A 193 -3.88 -23.47 -0.96
CA GLY A 193 -4.53 -24.63 -0.31
C GLY A 193 -5.07 -24.36 1.10
N PHE A 194 -5.21 -23.10 1.51
CA PHE A 194 -5.86 -22.74 2.77
C PHE A 194 -7.32 -22.37 2.56
N ASP A 195 -8.19 -22.77 3.49
CA ASP A 195 -9.57 -22.30 3.51
C ASP A 195 -9.64 -20.81 3.86
N GLU A 196 -10.47 -20.06 3.18
CA GLU A 196 -10.65 -18.61 3.42
C GLU A 196 -11.02 -18.31 4.88
N SER A 197 -11.85 -19.15 5.52
CA SER A 197 -12.23 -19.02 6.92
C SER A 197 -11.07 -19.17 7.91
N ASN A 198 -9.97 -19.78 7.49
CA ASN A 198 -8.76 -20.02 8.28
C ASN A 198 -7.66 -19.00 8.04
N ILE A 199 -7.90 -18.03 7.15
CA ILE A 199 -6.91 -16.99 6.81
C ILE A 199 -7.23 -15.72 7.60
N THR A 200 -6.25 -15.23 8.34
CA THR A 200 -6.32 -13.94 9.04
C THR A 200 -5.22 -13.03 8.51
N VAL A 201 -5.57 -11.82 8.12
CA VAL A 201 -4.60 -10.80 7.69
C VAL A 201 -4.62 -9.68 8.72
N THR A 202 -3.47 -9.45 9.34
CA THR A 202 -3.26 -8.38 10.33
C THR A 202 -2.18 -7.42 9.87
N PHE A 203 -2.10 -6.26 10.48
CA PHE A 203 -1.12 -5.22 10.14
C PHE A 203 -0.32 -4.82 11.36
N ARG A 204 1.00 -4.67 11.18
CA ARG A 204 1.84 -4.02 12.19
C ARG A 204 1.50 -2.54 12.21
N LYS A 205 0.59 -2.14 13.09
CA LYS A 205 0.20 -0.73 13.26
C LYS A 205 1.36 0.07 13.84
N GLY A 206 2.20 0.61 12.99
CA GLY A 206 3.31 1.49 13.35
C GLY A 206 3.07 2.94 12.96
N LEU A 207 2.05 3.22 12.13
CA LEU A 207 1.85 4.51 11.51
C LEU A 207 0.48 5.06 11.88
N THR A 208 0.49 6.29 12.36
CA THR A 208 -0.72 7.08 12.61
C THR A 208 -0.98 8.02 11.41
N ILE A 209 -2.20 8.51 11.31
CA ILE A 209 -2.60 9.53 10.32
C ILE A 209 -1.66 10.75 10.35
N ARG A 210 -1.04 11.06 11.51
CA ARG A 210 -0.07 12.15 11.68
C ARG A 210 1.26 11.91 10.94
N ASP A 211 1.58 10.65 10.67
CA ASP A 211 2.81 10.28 9.96
C ASP A 211 2.65 10.22 8.44
N LEU A 212 1.42 10.37 7.93
CA LEU A 212 1.12 10.35 6.48
C LEU A 212 2.00 11.32 5.69
N SER A 213 2.25 12.52 6.22
CA SER A 213 3.11 13.51 5.56
C SER A 213 4.57 13.05 5.42
N LYS A 214 5.03 12.15 6.31
CA LYS A 214 6.38 11.55 6.25
C LYS A 214 6.46 10.35 5.32
N LEU A 215 5.30 9.70 5.08
CA LEU A 215 5.19 8.49 4.27
C LEU A 215 5.04 8.76 2.79
N ILE A 216 4.62 9.97 2.42
CA ILE A 216 4.43 10.32 1.02
C ILE A 216 5.79 10.49 0.38
N LYS A 217 6.22 9.44 -0.30
CA LYS A 217 7.35 9.51 -1.21
C LYS A 217 6.89 10.23 -2.46
N GLN A 218 7.43 11.42 -2.66
CA GLN A 218 7.31 12.15 -3.92
C GLN A 218 8.20 11.44 -4.93
N ILE A 219 7.65 11.06 -6.06
CA ILE A 219 8.45 10.65 -7.22
C ILE A 219 8.77 11.95 -7.93
N ASP A 220 10.04 12.37 -7.86
CA ASP A 220 10.59 13.46 -8.67
C ASP A 220 10.70 13.02 -10.14
#